data_63041f25920804675595b1dda5893403
#
_entry.id   63041f25920804675595b1dda5893403
#
_cell.length_a   1.000
_cell.length_b   1.000
_cell.length_c   1.000
_cell.angle_alpha   90.00
_cell.angle_beta   90.00
_cell.angle_gamma   90.00
#
_symmetry.space_group_name_H-M   'P 1'
#
loop_
_entity.id
_entity.type
_entity.pdbx_description
1 polymer ?
#
loop_
_entity_poly.entity_id
_entity_poly.type
_entity_poly.pdbx_seq_one_letter_code
_entity_poly.pdbx_strand_id
1 'polypeptide(L)'
;RYMEQVSRIQRPHSVVHENDFVPAFPLASALGPDGRVYTPADREHYAVNVFRPDGTLEKVITRPDFETWHRDKRDMRRITALFESWAGQNPATWPRFDLKDTERAIAALHIDGQGRLWVQHSRSNRDVPDGVFLAFDLYDSDGVWQREVRFACEGNPVSDGVRFLRDGRVLLIKG
;
A
#
# COMPACT_ATOMS: atom_id res chain seq x y z
N ARG A 1 16.05 -9.33 13.77
CA ARG A 1 15.31 -9.58 12.49
C ARG A 1 15.61 -8.52 11.43
N TYR A 2 15.45 -7.21 11.71
CA TYR A 2 15.71 -6.13 10.75
C TYR A 2 17.19 -6.10 10.27
N MET A 3 18.13 -6.16 11.20
CA MET A 3 19.56 -6.19 10.87
C MET A 3 19.97 -7.46 10.12
N GLU A 4 19.30 -8.57 10.36
CA GLU A 4 19.51 -9.83 9.66
C GLU A 4 19.00 -9.79 8.21
N GLN A 5 17.88 -9.09 7.97
CA GLN A 5 17.38 -8.82 6.61
C GLN A 5 18.36 -7.90 5.85
N VAL A 6 18.82 -6.80 6.46
CA VAL A 6 19.81 -5.89 5.85
C VAL A 6 21.10 -6.63 5.51
N SER A 7 21.57 -7.53 6.40
CA SER A 7 22.78 -8.32 6.13
C SER A 7 22.60 -9.36 5.03
N ARG A 8 21.39 -9.89 4.81
CA ARG A 8 21.08 -10.77 3.66
C ARG A 8 21.10 -10.02 2.33
N ILE A 9 20.57 -8.80 2.31
CA ILE A 9 20.55 -7.93 1.13
C ILE A 9 21.98 -7.53 0.69
N GLN A 10 22.90 -7.44 1.62
CA GLN A 10 24.30 -7.04 1.37
C GLN A 10 25.21 -8.16 0.89
N ARG A 11 24.74 -9.41 0.73
CA ARG A 11 25.56 -10.51 0.22
C ARG A 11 25.63 -10.45 -1.31
N PRO A 12 26.84 -10.51 -1.90
CA PRO A 12 27.01 -10.62 -3.35
C PRO A 12 26.20 -11.82 -3.89
N HIS A 13 25.46 -11.62 -4.96
CA HIS A 13 24.60 -12.64 -5.60
C HIS A 13 23.40 -13.13 -4.79
N SER A 14 22.97 -12.44 -3.74
CA SER A 14 21.72 -12.78 -3.08
C SER A 14 20.51 -12.44 -3.97
N VAL A 15 19.50 -13.30 -3.96
CA VAL A 15 18.19 -12.99 -4.54
C VAL A 15 17.44 -12.14 -3.51
N VAL A 16 16.95 -10.98 -3.93
CA VAL A 16 16.07 -10.14 -3.12
C VAL A 16 14.65 -10.37 -3.61
N HIS A 17 13.84 -10.97 -2.78
CA HIS A 17 12.42 -11.11 -3.06
C HIS A 17 11.71 -9.78 -2.76
N GLU A 18 10.82 -9.37 -3.65
CA GLU A 18 10.07 -8.11 -3.48
C GLU A 18 9.35 -8.03 -2.12
N ASN A 19 8.84 -9.16 -1.62
CA ASN A 19 8.15 -9.23 -0.34
C ASN A 19 9.06 -8.96 0.86
N ASP A 20 10.36 -9.22 0.74
CA ASP A 20 11.35 -9.00 1.80
C ASP A 20 11.84 -7.55 1.81
N PHE A 21 11.55 -6.79 0.75
CA PHE A 21 12.02 -5.42 0.59
C PHE A 21 11.05 -4.40 1.23
N VAL A 22 10.72 -4.64 2.49
CA VAL A 22 9.85 -3.78 3.29
C VAL A 22 10.32 -2.32 3.39
N PRO A 23 11.63 -2.00 3.45
CA PRO A 23 12.06 -0.60 3.62
C PRO A 23 11.82 0.32 2.43
N ALA A 24 11.65 -0.22 1.21
CA ALA A 24 11.45 0.60 0.02
C ALA A 24 9.98 1.02 -0.19
N PHE A 25 9.07 0.40 0.54
CA PHE A 25 7.65 0.70 0.41
C PHE A 25 7.11 1.17 1.76
N PRO A 26 6.49 2.35 1.84
CA PRO A 26 5.81 2.76 3.04
C PRO A 26 4.85 1.64 3.45
N LEU A 27 4.96 1.22 4.71
CA LEU A 27 3.99 0.30 5.26
C LEU A 27 2.63 0.98 5.15
N ALA A 28 1.70 0.33 4.47
CA ALA A 28 0.33 0.79 4.42
C ALA A 28 -0.27 0.58 5.82
N SER A 29 -0.01 1.49 6.76
CA SER A 29 -0.54 1.43 8.11
C SER A 29 -1.22 2.74 8.45
N ALA A 30 -2.27 2.68 9.26
CA ALA A 30 -2.97 3.85 9.74
C ALA A 30 -3.24 3.74 11.25
N LEU A 31 -3.24 4.90 11.92
CA LEU A 31 -3.58 5.01 13.34
C LEU A 31 -4.92 5.72 13.45
N GLY A 32 -5.87 5.07 14.10
CA GLY A 32 -7.18 5.62 14.41
C GLY A 32 -7.14 6.64 15.56
N PRO A 33 -8.14 7.53 15.65
CA PRO A 33 -8.24 8.51 16.75
C PRO A 33 -8.46 7.84 18.11
N ASP A 34 -8.92 6.62 18.12
CA ASP A 34 -9.12 5.76 19.29
C ASP A 34 -7.89 4.91 19.69
N GLY A 35 -6.77 5.11 18.98
CA GLY A 35 -5.53 4.37 19.20
C GLY A 35 -5.47 3.00 18.52
N ARG A 36 -6.49 2.59 17.77
CA ARG A 36 -6.43 1.38 16.95
C ARG A 36 -5.40 1.52 15.84
N VAL A 37 -4.67 0.43 15.55
CA VAL A 37 -3.71 0.34 14.44
C VAL A 37 -4.27 -0.56 13.37
N TYR A 38 -4.24 -0.10 12.14
CA TYR A 38 -4.71 -0.80 10.95
C TYR A 38 -3.51 -1.15 10.07
N THR A 39 -3.37 -2.41 9.68
CA THR A 39 -2.27 -2.88 8.82
C THR A 39 -2.78 -3.89 7.80
N PRO A 40 -2.25 -3.95 6.58
CA PRO A 40 -2.50 -5.08 5.70
C PRO A 40 -2.04 -6.38 6.39
N ALA A 41 -2.83 -7.45 6.23
CA ALA A 41 -2.47 -8.76 6.78
C ALA A 41 -1.28 -9.37 6.04
N ASP A 42 -1.31 -9.25 4.72
CA ASP A 42 -0.24 -9.67 3.80
C ASP A 42 -0.26 -8.83 2.51
N ARG A 43 0.54 -9.24 1.54
CA ARG A 43 0.66 -8.56 0.24
C ARG A 43 -0.46 -8.92 -0.73
N GLU A 44 -0.84 -10.18 -0.76
CA GLU A 44 -1.62 -10.80 -1.81
C GLU A 44 -3.13 -10.64 -1.59
N HIS A 45 -3.57 -10.59 -0.33
CA HIS A 45 -4.98 -10.58 0.02
C HIS A 45 -5.47 -9.20 0.44
N TYR A 46 -6.70 -8.88 0.04
CA TYR A 46 -7.40 -7.72 0.57
C TYR A 46 -7.90 -8.03 1.98
N ALA A 47 -7.01 -7.89 2.94
CA ALA A 47 -7.29 -8.13 4.36
C ALA A 47 -6.58 -7.08 5.23
N VAL A 48 -7.33 -6.42 6.11
CA VAL A 48 -6.82 -5.40 7.05
C VAL A 48 -6.95 -5.93 8.46
N ASN A 49 -5.83 -6.13 9.14
CA ASN A 49 -5.77 -6.39 10.57
C ASN A 49 -6.05 -5.11 11.34
N VAL A 50 -6.92 -5.18 12.32
CA VAL A 50 -7.22 -4.09 13.26
C VAL A 50 -6.77 -4.51 14.66
N PHE A 51 -5.81 -3.77 15.19
CA PHE A 51 -5.26 -4.02 16.53
C PHE A 51 -5.77 -2.97 17.51
N ARG A 52 -6.06 -3.42 18.74
CA ARG A 52 -6.33 -2.52 19.86
C ARG A 52 -5.07 -1.78 20.30
N PRO A 53 -5.18 -0.72 21.12
CA PRO A 53 -4.03 0.00 21.68
C PRO A 53 -3.05 -0.87 22.48
N ASP A 54 -3.53 -1.99 23.04
CA ASP A 54 -2.72 -2.95 23.77
C ASP A 54 -1.97 -3.93 22.86
N GLY A 55 -2.13 -3.81 21.53
CA GLY A 55 -1.50 -4.67 20.52
C GLY A 55 -2.24 -5.98 20.25
N THR A 56 -3.40 -6.23 20.88
CA THR A 56 -4.20 -7.43 20.60
C THR A 56 -4.97 -7.27 19.28
N LEU A 57 -5.01 -8.34 18.46
CA LEU A 57 -5.82 -8.37 17.24
C LEU A 57 -7.31 -8.35 17.63
N GLU A 58 -8.03 -7.34 17.18
CA GLU A 58 -9.47 -7.19 17.43
C GLU A 58 -10.31 -7.87 16.36
N LYS A 59 -9.98 -7.58 15.10
CA LYS A 59 -10.72 -8.10 13.94
C LYS A 59 -9.88 -8.04 12.66
N VAL A 60 -10.36 -8.74 11.63
CA VAL A 60 -9.82 -8.66 10.27
C VAL A 60 -10.95 -8.22 9.34
N ILE A 61 -10.71 -7.15 8.59
CA ILE A 61 -11.64 -6.65 7.56
C ILE A 61 -11.18 -7.22 6.23
N THR A 62 -12.06 -7.90 5.52
CA THR A 62 -11.74 -8.56 4.24
C THR A 62 -12.70 -8.13 3.12
N ARG A 63 -12.23 -8.28 1.88
CA ARG A 63 -13.06 -8.21 0.66
C ARG A 63 -12.83 -9.48 -0.16
N PRO A 64 -13.63 -10.55 0.07
CA PRO A 64 -13.34 -11.89 -0.47
C PRO A 64 -13.28 -11.97 -1.99
N ASP A 65 -14.11 -11.17 -2.70
CA ASP A 65 -14.19 -11.16 -4.16
C ASP A 65 -13.21 -10.18 -4.82
N PHE A 66 -12.24 -9.66 -4.04
CA PHE A 66 -11.25 -8.74 -4.58
C PHE A 66 -10.14 -9.48 -5.31
N GLU A 67 -9.99 -9.15 -6.58
CA GLU A 67 -8.87 -9.62 -7.40
C GLU A 67 -7.77 -8.57 -7.43
N THR A 68 -6.59 -8.94 -6.94
CA THR A 68 -5.40 -8.10 -6.98
C THR A 68 -4.98 -7.83 -8.43
N TRP A 69 -4.53 -6.60 -8.71
CA TRP A 69 -4.08 -6.22 -10.05
C TRP A 69 -2.87 -7.03 -10.49
N HIS A 70 -2.97 -7.67 -11.67
CA HIS A 70 -1.84 -8.28 -12.35
C HIS A 70 -1.07 -7.22 -13.14
N ARG A 71 0.23 -7.17 -12.93
CA ARG A 71 1.14 -6.23 -13.57
C ARG A 71 1.27 -6.53 -15.07
N ASP A 72 1.03 -5.52 -15.88
CA ASP A 72 1.33 -5.58 -17.30
C ASP A 72 2.84 -5.34 -17.56
N LYS A 73 3.23 -5.35 -18.86
CA LYS A 73 4.63 -5.11 -19.27
C LYS A 73 5.14 -3.72 -18.85
N ARG A 74 4.26 -2.71 -18.75
CA ARG A 74 4.63 -1.34 -18.34
C ARG A 74 4.87 -1.29 -16.83
N ASP A 75 3.99 -1.93 -16.07
CA ASP A 75 4.13 -2.04 -14.61
C ASP A 75 5.41 -2.80 -14.25
N MET A 76 5.68 -3.92 -14.91
CA MET A 76 6.90 -4.70 -14.69
C MET A 76 8.17 -3.90 -15.00
N ARG A 77 8.19 -3.13 -16.10
CA ARG A 77 9.34 -2.25 -16.39
C ARG A 77 9.53 -1.20 -15.33
N ARG A 78 8.45 -0.58 -14.84
CA ARG A 78 8.50 0.45 -13.79
C ARG A 78 9.07 -0.09 -12.49
N ILE A 79 8.57 -1.23 -12.03
CA ILE A 79 9.04 -1.83 -10.77
C ILE A 79 10.49 -2.32 -10.88
N THR A 80 10.86 -2.90 -12.02
CA THR A 80 12.25 -3.30 -12.30
C THR A 80 13.19 -2.11 -12.22
N ALA A 81 12.86 -1.00 -12.91
CA ALA A 81 13.67 0.22 -12.88
C ALA A 81 13.82 0.81 -11.46
N LEU A 82 12.76 0.73 -10.64
CA LEU A 82 12.83 1.17 -9.24
C LEU A 82 13.84 0.34 -8.45
N PHE A 83 13.80 -0.98 -8.56
CA PHE A 83 14.73 -1.87 -7.86
C PHE A 83 16.16 -1.75 -8.38
N GLU A 84 16.35 -1.58 -9.70
CA GLU A 84 17.66 -1.33 -10.31
C GLU A 84 18.24 0.02 -9.87
N SER A 85 17.43 1.08 -9.78
CA SER A 85 17.85 2.39 -9.27
C SER A 85 18.33 2.29 -7.84
N TRP A 86 17.63 1.52 -7.01
CA TRP A 86 18.04 1.27 -5.64
C TRP A 86 19.36 0.48 -5.57
N ALA A 87 19.52 -0.58 -6.38
CA ALA A 87 20.75 -1.36 -6.47
C ALA A 87 21.94 -0.49 -6.94
N GLY A 88 21.69 0.41 -7.89
CA GLY A 88 22.70 1.35 -8.40
C GLY A 88 23.28 2.29 -7.32
N GLN A 89 22.50 2.58 -6.28
CA GLN A 89 22.98 3.35 -5.11
C GLN A 89 23.87 2.52 -4.17
N ASN A 90 23.90 1.19 -4.34
CA ASN A 90 24.68 0.26 -3.54
C ASN A 90 25.49 -0.71 -4.44
N PRO A 91 26.48 -0.21 -5.22
CA PRO A 91 27.13 -0.98 -6.29
C PRO A 91 27.93 -2.20 -5.81
N ALA A 92 28.23 -2.32 -4.52
CA ALA A 92 28.92 -3.50 -3.96
C ALA A 92 28.03 -4.76 -3.94
N THR A 93 26.75 -4.63 -4.20
CA THR A 93 25.78 -5.71 -4.14
C THR A 93 24.83 -5.60 -5.34
N TRP A 94 25.06 -6.40 -6.38
CA TRP A 94 24.12 -6.56 -7.49
C TRP A 94 23.19 -7.74 -7.18
N PRO A 95 22.14 -7.55 -6.37
CA PRO A 95 21.20 -8.63 -6.09
C PRO A 95 20.38 -8.92 -7.35
N ARG A 96 20.04 -10.17 -7.55
CA ARG A 96 18.95 -10.54 -8.46
C ARG A 96 17.64 -10.23 -7.76
N PHE A 97 16.69 -9.64 -8.48
CA PHE A 97 15.37 -9.35 -7.94
C PHE A 97 14.37 -10.42 -8.39
N ASP A 98 13.66 -10.98 -7.43
CA ASP A 98 12.49 -11.82 -7.65
C ASP A 98 11.25 -10.94 -7.45
N LEU A 99 10.77 -10.36 -8.56
CA LEU A 99 9.64 -9.44 -8.57
C LEU A 99 8.34 -10.21 -8.80
N LYS A 100 7.30 -9.82 -8.12
CA LYS A 100 5.97 -10.40 -8.28
C LYS A 100 5.29 -9.87 -9.54
N ASP A 101 4.43 -10.68 -10.12
CA ASP A 101 3.58 -10.32 -11.26
C ASP A 101 2.28 -9.63 -10.84
N THR A 102 2.06 -9.48 -9.52
CA THR A 102 0.92 -8.77 -8.95
C THR A 102 1.35 -7.51 -8.20
N GLU A 103 0.49 -6.52 -8.14
CA GLU A 103 0.61 -5.40 -7.19
C GLU A 103 0.28 -5.86 -5.76
N ARG A 104 0.50 -5.00 -4.77
CA ARG A 104 0.00 -5.25 -3.42
C ARG A 104 -1.51 -5.10 -3.41
N ALA A 105 -2.23 -6.03 -2.80
CA ALA A 105 -3.69 -5.95 -2.69
C ALA A 105 -4.12 -4.62 -2.06
N ILE A 106 -3.43 -4.20 -0.98
CA ILE A 106 -3.64 -2.92 -0.29
C ILE A 106 -2.40 -2.04 -0.49
N ALA A 107 -2.60 -0.87 -1.10
CA ALA A 107 -1.55 0.10 -1.39
C ALA A 107 -1.37 1.12 -0.24
N ALA A 108 -2.47 1.59 0.35
CA ALA A 108 -2.43 2.51 1.49
C ALA A 108 -3.71 2.40 2.34
N LEU A 109 -3.58 2.73 3.62
CA LEU A 109 -4.68 2.83 4.58
C LEU A 109 -4.70 4.23 5.18
N HIS A 110 -5.91 4.78 5.31
CA HIS A 110 -6.10 6.07 5.97
C HIS A 110 -7.29 5.98 6.91
N ILE A 111 -7.23 6.71 8.03
CA ILE A 111 -8.36 6.90 8.94
C ILE A 111 -8.70 8.38 8.97
N ASP A 112 -9.97 8.70 8.74
CA ASP A 112 -10.43 10.07 8.83
C ASP A 112 -10.79 10.49 10.26
N GLY A 113 -11.17 11.76 10.42
CA GLY A 113 -11.54 12.30 11.74
C GLY A 113 -12.79 11.70 12.37
N GLN A 114 -13.56 10.91 11.62
CA GLN A 114 -14.75 10.19 12.10
C GLN A 114 -14.43 8.71 12.42
N GLY A 115 -13.16 8.30 12.29
CA GLY A 115 -12.74 6.92 12.52
C GLY A 115 -13.09 5.96 11.38
N ARG A 116 -13.48 6.47 10.20
CA ARG A 116 -13.76 5.63 9.04
C ARG A 116 -12.46 5.25 8.35
N LEU A 117 -12.40 3.98 7.92
CA LEU A 117 -11.26 3.44 7.18
C LEU A 117 -11.42 3.67 5.68
N TRP A 118 -10.40 4.22 5.06
CA TRP A 118 -10.27 4.42 3.62
C TRP A 118 -9.15 3.52 3.12
N VAL A 119 -9.47 2.59 2.23
CA VAL A 119 -8.53 1.62 1.68
C VAL A 119 -8.21 1.98 0.24
N GLN A 120 -6.96 2.31 -0.03
CA GLN A 120 -6.41 2.35 -1.37
C GLN A 120 -5.89 0.96 -1.73
N HIS A 121 -6.41 0.39 -2.79
CA HIS A 121 -6.07 -0.97 -3.24
C HIS A 121 -5.37 -0.96 -4.61
N SER A 122 -4.91 -2.11 -5.08
CA SER A 122 -4.15 -2.26 -6.33
C SER A 122 -4.89 -1.75 -7.58
N ARG A 123 -6.22 -1.65 -7.53
CA ARG A 123 -7.08 -1.20 -8.64
C ARG A 123 -7.53 0.27 -8.50
N SER A 124 -7.13 0.98 -7.43
CA SER A 124 -7.60 2.33 -7.10
C SER A 124 -7.37 3.38 -8.20
N ASN A 125 -6.42 3.13 -9.10
CA ASN A 125 -6.08 4.02 -10.23
C ASN A 125 -6.04 3.27 -11.58
N ARG A 126 -6.65 2.09 -11.66
CA ARG A 126 -6.61 1.24 -12.86
C ARG A 126 -7.95 1.18 -13.56
N ASP A 127 -8.97 0.74 -12.85
CA ASP A 127 -10.32 0.54 -13.40
C ASP A 127 -11.22 1.73 -13.04
N VAL A 128 -10.71 2.95 -13.20
CA VAL A 128 -11.43 4.19 -12.88
C VAL A 128 -11.77 4.97 -14.16
N PRO A 129 -12.90 5.67 -14.21
CA PRO A 129 -13.25 6.54 -15.33
C PRO A 129 -12.23 7.66 -15.56
N ASP A 130 -12.21 8.20 -16.79
CA ASP A 130 -11.39 9.37 -17.12
C ASP A 130 -11.71 10.54 -16.18
N GLY A 131 -10.67 11.25 -15.74
CA GLY A 131 -10.79 12.36 -14.79
C GLY A 131 -10.86 11.94 -13.32
N VAL A 132 -10.92 10.64 -13.01
CA VAL A 132 -10.78 10.15 -11.65
C VAL A 132 -9.31 9.91 -11.34
N PHE A 133 -8.83 10.59 -10.30
CA PHE A 133 -7.45 10.45 -9.81
C PHE A 133 -7.22 9.12 -9.07
N LEU A 134 -8.07 8.84 -8.06
CA LEU A 134 -8.04 7.63 -7.24
C LEU A 134 -9.43 7.23 -6.79
N ALA A 135 -9.64 5.93 -6.61
CA ALA A 135 -10.78 5.35 -5.92
C ALA A 135 -10.35 4.74 -4.58
N PHE A 136 -11.23 4.78 -3.59
CA PHE A 136 -11.03 4.19 -2.26
C PHE A 136 -12.26 3.39 -1.86
N ASP A 137 -12.04 2.25 -1.24
CA ASP A 137 -13.11 1.61 -0.48
C ASP A 137 -13.25 2.30 0.87
N LEU A 138 -14.49 2.67 1.21
CA LEU A 138 -14.85 3.30 2.47
C LEU A 138 -15.53 2.29 3.38
N TYR A 139 -14.99 2.14 4.59
CA TYR A 139 -15.57 1.36 5.67
C TYR A 139 -15.91 2.30 6.84
N ASP A 140 -16.99 1.98 7.57
CA ASP A 140 -17.29 2.68 8.82
C ASP A 140 -16.34 2.29 9.96
N SER A 141 -16.54 2.88 11.14
CA SER A 141 -15.73 2.59 12.34
C SER A 141 -15.84 1.15 12.84
N ASP A 142 -16.92 0.45 12.45
CA ASP A 142 -17.13 -0.96 12.76
C ASP A 142 -16.48 -1.90 11.73
N GLY A 143 -15.91 -1.35 10.66
CA GLY A 143 -15.27 -2.09 9.59
C GLY A 143 -16.24 -2.68 8.58
N VAL A 144 -17.46 -2.14 8.51
CA VAL A 144 -18.46 -2.52 7.51
C VAL A 144 -18.26 -1.68 6.25
N TRP A 145 -18.13 -2.35 5.11
CA TRP A 145 -18.01 -1.68 3.80
C TRP A 145 -19.24 -0.83 3.51
N GLN A 146 -19.03 0.41 3.11
CA GLN A 146 -20.10 1.36 2.81
C GLN A 146 -20.24 1.57 1.31
N ARG A 147 -19.15 1.92 0.64
CA ARG A 147 -19.12 2.24 -0.78
C ARG A 147 -17.70 2.45 -1.29
N GLU A 148 -17.56 2.47 -2.60
CA GLU A 148 -16.39 3.05 -3.26
C GLU A 148 -16.57 4.57 -3.38
N VAL A 149 -15.51 5.33 -3.10
CA VAL A 149 -15.45 6.78 -3.23
C VAL A 149 -14.37 7.13 -4.24
N ARG A 150 -14.73 7.95 -5.24
CA ARG A 150 -13.84 8.37 -6.32
C ARG A 150 -13.48 9.84 -6.18
N PHE A 151 -12.21 10.14 -6.24
CA PHE A 151 -11.71 11.52 -6.28
C PHE A 151 -11.49 11.96 -7.73
N ALA A 152 -12.40 12.82 -8.23
CA ALA A 152 -12.30 13.41 -9.55
C ALA A 152 -11.50 14.71 -9.45
N CYS A 153 -10.22 14.65 -9.79
CA CYS A 153 -9.32 15.80 -9.85
C CYS A 153 -8.12 15.48 -10.73
N GLU A 154 -7.42 16.52 -11.19
CA GLU A 154 -6.15 16.37 -11.88
C GLU A 154 -5.07 15.92 -10.90
N GLY A 155 -4.40 14.81 -11.21
CA GLY A 155 -3.31 14.26 -10.41
C GLY A 155 -2.57 13.14 -11.14
N ASN A 156 -1.37 12.89 -10.69
CA ASN A 156 -0.57 11.76 -11.13
C ASN A 156 -0.58 10.69 -10.02
N PRO A 157 -1.28 9.57 -10.18
CA PRO A 157 -1.39 8.55 -9.12
C PRO A 157 -0.08 7.83 -8.78
N VAL A 158 1.00 8.12 -9.51
CA VAL A 158 2.34 7.56 -9.25
C VAL A 158 3.15 8.47 -8.33
N SER A 159 3.03 9.80 -8.49
CA SER A 159 3.81 10.79 -7.74
C SER A 159 3.01 11.51 -6.67
N ASP A 160 1.72 11.72 -6.92
CA ASP A 160 0.87 12.50 -6.04
C ASP A 160 0.20 11.60 -4.98
N GLY A 161 -0.01 12.16 -3.80
CA GLY A 161 -0.65 11.45 -2.69
C GLY A 161 -1.89 12.16 -2.18
N VAL A 162 -2.64 11.49 -1.32
CA VAL A 162 -3.77 12.08 -0.59
C VAL A 162 -3.52 12.08 0.89
N ARG A 163 -4.04 13.10 1.58
CA ARG A 163 -4.02 13.17 3.03
C ARG A 163 -5.39 13.54 3.56
N PHE A 164 -5.91 12.70 4.43
CA PHE A 164 -7.15 12.92 5.15
C PHE A 164 -6.88 13.77 6.39
N LEU A 165 -7.62 14.86 6.54
CA LEU A 165 -7.54 15.76 7.69
C LEU A 165 -8.65 15.42 8.70
N ARG A 166 -8.41 15.78 9.97
CA ARG A 166 -9.36 15.51 11.05
C ARG A 166 -10.70 16.22 10.88
N ASP A 167 -10.72 17.32 10.16
CA ASP A 167 -11.93 18.12 9.85
C ASP A 167 -12.72 17.60 8.64
N GLY A 168 -12.32 16.45 8.07
CA GLY A 168 -12.99 15.81 6.95
C GLY A 168 -12.53 16.29 5.58
N ARG A 169 -11.63 17.27 5.50
CA ARG A 169 -11.01 17.68 4.22
C ARG A 169 -10.00 16.63 3.74
N VAL A 170 -9.87 16.53 2.43
CA VAL A 170 -8.86 15.70 1.78
C VAL A 170 -7.94 16.62 0.97
N LEU A 171 -6.65 16.51 1.19
CA LEU A 171 -5.63 17.25 0.46
C LEU A 171 -5.01 16.36 -0.60
N LEU A 172 -4.87 16.89 -1.82
CA LEU A 172 -4.01 16.33 -2.85
C LEU A 172 -2.61 16.93 -2.65
N ILE A 173 -1.62 16.07 -2.47
CA ILE A 173 -0.23 16.47 -2.32
C ILE A 173 0.47 16.15 -3.63
N LYS A 174 0.94 17.21 -4.33
CA LYS A 174 1.69 17.08 -5.56
C LYS A 174 3.12 16.64 -5.25
N GLY A 175 3.60 15.58 -5.92
CA GLY A 175 4.96 15.03 -5.80
C GLY A 175 5.91 15.54 -6.89
#